data_c7423f1de7bd54e9311c738ccc26dcd1
#
_entry.id   c7423f1de7bd54e9311c738ccc26dcd1
#
_cell.length_a   1.000
_cell.length_b   1.000
_cell.length_c   1.000
_cell.angle_alpha   90.00
_cell.angle_beta   90.00
_cell.angle_gamma   90.00
#
_symmetry.space_group_name_H-M   'P 1'
#
loop_
_entity.id
_entity.type
_entity.pdbx_description
1 polymer ?
#
loop_
_entity_poly.entity_id
_entity_poly.type
_entity_poly.pdbx_seq_one_letter_code
_entity_poly.pdbx_strand_id
1 'polypeptide(L)'
;FGTIWTRPGLSMRDKRIMTLTAVAALGIDDLAEIQGNAALHNEELTADELKEMAIFLTHYLGFPLGSKFDGAIGRVVAKRAKAAEKGKGEDKKANVNDAVKMHTGKPLED
;
A
#
# COMPACT_ATOMS: atom_id res chain seq x y z
N PHE A 1 -17.77 4.99 4.13
CA PHE A 1 -16.67 4.01 3.99
C PHE A 1 -16.33 3.32 5.31
N GLY A 2 -16.35 4.07 6.40
CA GLY A 2 -16.04 3.48 7.70
C GLY A 2 -16.89 2.28 8.02
N THR A 3 -18.17 2.36 7.74
CA THR A 3 -19.09 1.27 8.03
C THR A 3 -18.77 0.02 7.22
N ILE A 4 -18.40 0.20 5.96
CA ILE A 4 -18.06 -0.92 5.08
C ILE A 4 -16.78 -1.60 5.56
N TRP A 5 -15.77 -0.81 5.87
CA TRP A 5 -14.48 -1.36 6.30
C TRP A 5 -14.53 -2.02 7.66
N THR A 6 -15.50 -1.64 8.51
CA THR A 6 -15.58 -2.20 9.85
C THR A 6 -16.55 -3.36 9.97
N ARG A 7 -17.16 -3.79 8.87
CA ARG A 7 -18.07 -4.95 8.93
C ARG A 7 -17.26 -6.19 9.32
N PRO A 8 -17.82 -7.04 10.18
CA PRO A 8 -17.06 -8.15 10.76
C PRO A 8 -16.91 -9.42 9.92
N GLY A 9 -17.38 -9.44 8.71
CA GLY A 9 -17.34 -10.66 7.90
C GLY A 9 -15.99 -11.05 7.36
N LEU A 10 -15.10 -10.07 7.18
CA LEU A 10 -13.77 -10.28 6.60
C LEU A 10 -12.75 -9.47 7.38
N SER A 11 -11.52 -9.95 7.43
CA SER A 11 -10.46 -9.23 8.11
C SER A 11 -10.06 -7.99 7.31
N MET A 12 -9.39 -7.07 7.96
CA MET A 12 -8.87 -5.89 7.28
C MET A 12 -7.88 -6.28 6.19
N ARG A 13 -7.07 -7.30 6.46
CA ARG A 13 -6.13 -7.81 5.47
C ARG A 13 -6.85 -8.32 4.23
N ASP A 14 -7.91 -9.11 4.44
CA ASP A 14 -8.68 -9.64 3.31
C ASP A 14 -9.31 -8.53 2.49
N LYS A 15 -9.87 -7.54 3.18
CA LYS A 15 -10.48 -6.40 2.50
C LYS A 15 -9.44 -5.61 1.71
N ARG A 16 -8.24 -5.48 2.26
CA ARG A 16 -7.17 -4.77 1.57
C ARG A 16 -6.74 -5.51 0.31
N ILE A 17 -6.63 -6.83 0.40
CA ILE A 17 -6.28 -7.64 -0.77
C ILE A 17 -7.33 -7.48 -1.87
N MET A 18 -8.61 -7.51 -1.49
CA MET A 18 -9.68 -7.33 -2.47
C MET A 18 -9.64 -5.95 -3.11
N THR A 19 -9.39 -4.92 -2.30
CA THR A 19 -9.32 -3.55 -2.80
C THR A 19 -8.15 -3.38 -3.76
N LEU A 20 -6.98 -3.91 -3.38
CA LEU A 20 -5.81 -3.84 -4.23
C LEU A 20 -6.03 -4.57 -5.54
N THR A 21 -6.70 -5.72 -5.50
CA THR A 21 -7.00 -6.48 -6.69
C THR A 21 -7.92 -5.69 -7.61
N ALA A 22 -8.96 -5.07 -7.06
CA ALA A 22 -9.89 -4.28 -7.86
C ALA A 22 -9.17 -3.10 -8.52
N VAL A 23 -8.33 -2.41 -7.76
CA VAL A 23 -7.58 -1.27 -8.28
C VAL A 23 -6.60 -1.69 -9.36
N ALA A 24 -5.93 -2.83 -9.16
CA ALA A 24 -5.01 -3.37 -10.15
C ALA A 24 -5.74 -3.69 -11.44
N ALA A 25 -6.93 -4.30 -11.33
CA ALA A 25 -7.72 -4.68 -12.51
C ALA A 25 -8.20 -3.46 -13.29
N LEU A 26 -8.46 -2.35 -12.59
CA LEU A 26 -8.88 -1.11 -13.23
C LEU A 26 -7.70 -0.30 -13.76
N GLY A 27 -6.50 -0.66 -13.39
CA GLY A 27 -5.30 0.03 -13.88
C GLY A 27 -5.12 1.43 -13.33
N ILE A 28 -5.55 1.67 -12.10
CA ILE A 28 -5.45 3.00 -11.50
C ILE A 28 -4.24 3.08 -10.58
N ASP A 29 -3.13 3.61 -11.10
CA ASP A 29 -1.85 3.66 -10.38
C ASP A 29 -1.92 4.42 -9.07
N ASP A 30 -2.53 5.58 -9.09
CA ASP A 30 -2.57 6.44 -7.91
C ASP A 30 -3.26 5.72 -6.74
N LEU A 31 -4.38 5.07 -7.02
CA LEU A 31 -5.08 4.35 -5.98
C LEU A 31 -4.30 3.13 -5.52
N ALA A 32 -3.59 2.48 -6.44
CA ALA A 32 -2.75 1.34 -6.07
C ALA A 32 -1.65 1.79 -5.10
N GLU A 33 -1.07 2.96 -5.33
CA GLU A 33 -0.05 3.48 -4.42
C GLU A 33 -0.64 3.80 -3.05
N ILE A 34 -1.79 4.46 -3.03
CA ILE A 34 -2.44 4.81 -1.77
C ILE A 34 -2.80 3.56 -0.97
N GLN A 35 -3.42 2.60 -1.63
CA GLN A 35 -3.84 1.37 -0.96
C GLN A 35 -2.64 0.52 -0.54
N GLY A 36 -1.61 0.48 -1.38
CA GLY A 36 -0.38 -0.25 -1.05
C GLY A 36 0.32 0.35 0.16
N ASN A 37 0.38 1.68 0.20
CA ASN A 37 1.00 2.35 1.33
C ASN A 37 0.21 2.09 2.62
N ALA A 38 -1.12 2.13 2.55
CA ALA A 38 -1.95 1.84 3.71
C ALA A 38 -1.75 0.41 4.20
N ALA A 39 -1.63 -0.53 3.27
CA ALA A 39 -1.41 -1.94 3.62
C ALA A 39 -0.11 -2.12 4.40
N LEU A 40 0.95 -1.45 3.96
CA LEU A 40 2.24 -1.53 4.63
C LEU A 40 2.23 -0.81 5.97
N HIS A 41 1.66 0.38 5.99
CA HIS A 41 1.65 1.18 7.20
C HIS A 41 0.83 0.54 8.32
N ASN A 42 -0.30 -0.05 7.97
CA ASN A 42 -1.16 -0.71 8.94
C ASN A 42 -0.76 -2.16 9.21
N GLU A 43 0.34 -2.60 8.61
CA GLU A 43 0.85 -3.96 8.80
C GLU A 43 -0.16 -5.04 8.39
N GLU A 44 -0.97 -4.73 7.42
CA GLU A 44 -1.92 -5.71 6.87
C GLU A 44 -1.23 -6.65 5.91
N LEU A 45 -0.26 -6.13 5.17
CA LEU A 45 0.51 -6.88 4.20
C LEU A 45 1.97 -6.43 4.25
N THR A 46 2.87 -7.34 3.93
CA THR A 46 4.29 -6.99 3.85
C THR A 46 4.64 -6.61 2.40
N ALA A 47 5.81 -6.00 2.24
CA ALA A 47 6.30 -5.67 0.90
C ALA A 47 6.43 -6.92 0.04
N ASP A 48 6.92 -8.01 0.64
CA ASP A 48 7.05 -9.27 -0.10
C ASP A 48 5.69 -9.80 -0.53
N GLU A 49 4.68 -9.68 0.31
CA GLU A 49 3.33 -10.11 -0.05
C GLU A 49 2.75 -9.28 -1.17
N LEU A 50 3.01 -7.97 -1.17
CA LEU A 50 2.55 -7.11 -2.25
C LEU A 50 3.23 -7.47 -3.57
N LYS A 51 4.50 -7.82 -3.53
CA LYS A 51 5.21 -8.29 -4.72
C LYS A 51 4.66 -9.61 -5.22
N GLU A 52 4.33 -10.51 -4.31
CA GLU A 52 3.70 -11.78 -4.69
C GLU A 52 2.35 -11.55 -5.33
N MET A 53 1.59 -10.58 -4.82
CA MET A 53 0.31 -10.23 -5.45
C MET A 53 0.53 -9.76 -6.89
N ALA A 54 1.56 -8.93 -7.12
CA ALA A 54 1.85 -8.44 -8.46
C ALA A 54 2.16 -9.58 -9.40
N ILE A 55 2.95 -10.54 -8.94
CA ILE A 55 3.28 -11.71 -9.76
C ILE A 55 2.03 -12.51 -10.08
N PHE A 56 1.24 -12.81 -9.06
CA PHE A 56 0.03 -13.59 -9.21
C PHE A 56 -0.97 -12.90 -10.15
N LEU A 57 -1.20 -11.61 -9.93
CA LEU A 57 -2.18 -10.85 -10.70
C LEU A 57 -1.77 -10.66 -12.15
N THR A 58 -0.49 -10.68 -12.45
CA THR A 58 -0.01 -10.62 -13.81
C THR A 58 -0.58 -11.77 -14.64
N HIS A 59 -0.74 -12.94 -14.01
CA HIS A 59 -1.27 -14.12 -14.70
C HIS A 59 -2.78 -14.03 -14.95
N TYR A 60 -3.49 -13.29 -14.12
CA TYR A 60 -4.95 -13.18 -14.28
C TYR A 60 -5.41 -11.93 -15.00
N LEU A 61 -4.65 -10.83 -14.86
CA LEU A 61 -5.03 -9.56 -15.45
C LEU A 61 -4.28 -9.26 -16.75
N GLY A 62 -3.20 -9.99 -17.00
CA GLY A 62 -2.36 -9.73 -18.14
C GLY A 62 -1.17 -8.87 -17.77
N PHE A 63 -0.13 -8.96 -18.60
CA PHE A 63 1.14 -8.29 -18.33
C PHE A 63 1.02 -6.76 -18.18
N PRO A 64 0.26 -6.07 -19.05
CA PRO A 64 0.17 -4.61 -18.92
C PRO A 64 -0.37 -4.15 -17.57
N LEU A 65 -1.46 -4.76 -17.10
CA LEU A 65 -2.03 -4.39 -15.81
C LEU A 65 -1.18 -4.86 -14.64
N GLY A 66 -0.64 -6.05 -14.74
CA GLY A 66 0.24 -6.58 -13.70
C GLY A 66 1.49 -5.75 -13.54
N SER A 67 2.08 -5.34 -14.67
CA SER A 67 3.26 -4.50 -14.67
C SER A 67 2.98 -3.13 -14.08
N LYS A 68 1.82 -2.58 -14.38
CA LYS A 68 1.40 -1.30 -13.85
C LYS A 68 1.24 -1.35 -12.33
N PHE A 69 0.61 -2.42 -11.85
CA PHE A 69 0.46 -2.62 -10.42
C PHE A 69 1.83 -2.81 -9.74
N ASP A 70 2.68 -3.64 -10.33
CA ASP A 70 4.02 -3.87 -9.79
C ASP A 70 4.80 -2.56 -9.71
N GLY A 71 4.68 -1.72 -10.72
CA GLY A 71 5.33 -0.41 -10.71
C GLY A 71 4.84 0.47 -9.57
N ALA A 72 3.53 0.48 -9.34
CA ALA A 72 2.96 1.27 -8.25
C ALA A 72 3.47 0.78 -6.89
N ILE A 73 3.50 -0.52 -6.69
CA ILE A 73 4.01 -1.10 -5.45
C ILE A 73 5.50 -0.77 -5.28
N GLY A 74 6.27 -0.87 -6.35
CA GLY A 74 7.69 -0.53 -6.31
C GLY A 74 7.91 0.92 -5.86
N ARG A 75 7.09 1.84 -6.37
CA ARG A 75 7.21 3.24 -5.99
C ARG A 75 6.88 3.46 -4.51
N VAL A 76 5.86 2.77 -4.01
CA VAL A 76 5.50 2.87 -2.58
C VAL A 76 6.62 2.36 -1.70
N VAL A 77 7.16 1.19 -2.03
CA VAL A 77 8.24 0.60 -1.26
C VAL A 77 9.46 1.51 -1.25
N ALA A 78 9.79 2.07 -2.43
CA ALA A 78 10.93 2.98 -2.54
C ALA A 78 10.72 4.26 -1.72
N LYS A 79 9.52 4.83 -1.76
CA LYS A 79 9.22 6.03 -0.99
C LYS A 79 9.31 5.78 0.51
N ARG A 80 8.81 4.64 0.97
CA ARG A 80 8.85 4.31 2.39
C ARG A 80 10.28 4.07 2.84
N ALA A 81 11.11 3.42 2.03
CA ALA A 81 12.50 3.21 2.36
C ALA A 81 13.24 4.55 2.47
N LYS A 82 12.94 5.46 1.55
CA LYS A 82 13.55 6.77 1.56
C LYS A 82 13.11 7.60 2.76
N ALA A 83 11.83 7.52 3.11
CA ALA A 83 11.30 8.22 4.26
C ALA A 83 11.93 7.70 5.55
N ALA A 84 12.08 6.40 5.68
CA ALA A 84 12.70 5.80 6.85
C ALA A 84 14.15 6.24 6.99
N GLU A 85 14.87 6.30 5.87
CA GLU A 85 16.25 6.74 5.87
C GLU A 85 16.37 8.19 6.30
N LYS A 86 15.53 9.07 5.74
CA LYS A 86 15.51 10.46 6.14
C LYS A 86 15.09 10.63 7.59
N GLY A 87 14.12 9.84 8.02
CA GLY A 87 13.60 9.92 9.37
C GLY A 87 14.60 9.56 10.44
N LYS A 88 15.61 8.79 10.09
CA LYS A 88 16.62 8.41 11.07
C LYS A 88 17.45 9.59 11.54
N GLY A 89 17.52 10.59 10.77
CA GLY A 89 18.46 11.61 11.06
C GLY A 89 17.96 12.80 11.78
N GLU A 90 16.71 13.02 11.94
CA GLU A 90 16.33 14.23 12.51
C GLU A 90 14.90 14.53 12.67
N ASP A 91 14.60 15.80 12.74
CA ASP A 91 13.27 16.37 12.87
C ASP A 91 12.41 16.03 11.68
N LYS A 92 13.01 15.67 10.57
CA LYS A 92 12.28 15.28 9.39
C LYS A 92 11.39 14.08 9.64
N LYS A 93 11.74 13.30 10.62
CA LYS A 93 10.97 12.15 11.01
C LYS A 93 9.55 12.54 11.42
N ALA A 94 9.43 13.62 12.17
CA ALA A 94 8.13 14.10 12.61
C ALA A 94 7.29 14.54 11.42
N ASN A 95 7.92 15.21 10.45
CA ASN A 95 7.21 15.67 9.26
C ASN A 95 6.74 14.51 8.41
N VAL A 96 7.57 13.49 8.30
CA VAL A 96 7.22 12.30 7.54
C VAL A 96 6.06 11.58 8.23
N ASN A 97 6.10 11.47 9.54
CA ASN A 97 5.03 10.85 10.29
C ASN A 97 3.72 11.58 10.09
N ASP A 98 3.75 12.90 10.09
CA ASP A 98 2.55 13.69 9.89
C ASP A 98 1.96 13.48 8.50
N ALA A 99 2.82 13.44 7.48
CA ALA A 99 2.36 13.22 6.12
C ALA A 99 1.70 11.86 5.96
N VAL A 100 2.31 10.83 6.53
CA VAL A 100 1.74 9.49 6.46
C VAL A 100 0.44 9.41 7.25
N LYS A 101 0.40 10.09 8.38
CA LYS A 101 -0.79 10.13 9.22
C LYS A 101 -1.99 10.72 8.50
N MET A 102 -1.76 11.72 7.65
CA MET A 102 -2.83 12.32 6.88
C MET A 102 -3.48 11.31 5.93
N HIS A 103 -2.71 10.36 5.43
CA HIS A 103 -3.23 9.35 4.52
C HIS A 103 -3.84 8.14 5.22
N THR A 104 -3.25 7.74 6.31
CA THR A 104 -3.62 6.46 6.95
C THR A 104 -4.27 6.62 8.31
N GLY A 105 -4.17 7.79 8.91
CA GLY A 105 -4.66 8.01 10.26
C GLY A 105 -3.74 7.47 11.34
N LYS A 106 -2.57 6.97 10.96
CA LYS A 106 -1.59 6.45 11.91
C LYS A 106 -0.23 7.08 11.69
N PRO A 107 0.53 7.29 12.74
CA PRO A 107 1.90 7.79 12.56
C PRO A 107 2.75 6.72 11.90
N LEU A 108 3.76 7.17 11.18
CA LEU A 108 4.71 6.26 10.56
C LEU A 108 5.55 5.63 11.66
N GLU A 109 5.69 4.30 11.60
CA GLU A 109 6.53 3.62 12.58
C GLU A 109 7.91 3.44 12.02
N ASP A 110 8.89 3.48 12.89
CA ASP A 110 10.29 3.41 12.45
C ASP A 110 10.76 2.07 11.99
#